data_a4b179e566f155db10ff342acff1fff7
#
_entry.id   a4b179e566f155db10ff342acff1fff7
#
_cell.length_a   1.000
_cell.length_b   1.000
_cell.length_c   1.000
_cell.angle_alpha   90.00
_cell.angle_beta   90.00
_cell.angle_gamma   90.00
#
_symmetry.space_group_name_H-M   'P 1'
#
loop_
_entity.id
_entity.type
_entity.pdbx_description
1 polymer ?
#
loop_
_entity_poly.entity_id
_entity_poly.type
_entity_poly.pdbx_seq_one_letter_code
_entity_poly.pdbx_strand_id
1 'polypeptide(L)'
;MSGKLYLCATPIGNLEDITLRVLRTLKEVDLIAAEDTRNSIKLLNHFDIKTPMTSYHEYNKIDKAYVLISKMQEGQNIALITDAGTPGISDPGEELAAMCYEAGIEVTSLPGPAACITALTLSGLPTRRFAFEAFLPADKKERKLILEELKNETRTIILYEAPHRLVRTLEELKETLGNRRMTLCRELTKRHETAFHTTIEELILYYQTEKPLGECVLVIEGRSRQEMEEEQKASWEKITIEEHMEIYENQGHSRKESMKMVANDRGMTKRDVYQYLINKTEE
;
A
#
# COMPACT_ATOMS: atom_id res chain seq x y z
N MET A 1 -19.93 12.49 29.87
CA MET A 1 -19.17 11.46 29.12
C MET A 1 -18.66 12.15 27.86
N SER A 2 -17.43 11.90 27.47
CA SER A 2 -16.91 12.41 26.20
C SER A 2 -17.69 11.83 25.02
N GLY A 3 -17.80 12.58 23.95
CA GLY A 3 -18.28 12.10 22.67
C GLY A 3 -17.29 11.14 22.01
N LYS A 4 -17.57 10.74 20.79
CA LYS A 4 -16.87 9.69 20.05
C LYS A 4 -16.57 10.12 18.62
N LEU A 5 -15.42 9.68 18.09
CA LEU A 5 -15.09 9.82 16.68
C LEU A 5 -15.55 8.57 15.90
N TYR A 6 -16.27 8.79 14.80
CA TYR A 6 -16.68 7.77 13.85
C TYR A 6 -15.98 7.99 12.51
N LEU A 7 -15.10 7.08 12.11
CA LEU A 7 -14.54 7.06 10.75
C LEU A 7 -15.55 6.38 9.83
N CYS A 8 -16.16 7.15 8.94
CA CYS A 8 -17.29 6.71 8.12
C CYS A 8 -16.88 6.57 6.66
N ALA A 9 -16.76 5.36 6.16
CA ALA A 9 -16.42 5.10 4.77
C ALA A 9 -17.51 5.62 3.82
N THR A 10 -17.10 6.37 2.80
CA THR A 10 -17.97 6.91 1.73
C THR A 10 -17.80 6.11 0.44
N PRO A 11 -18.75 6.18 -0.51
CA PRO A 11 -18.63 5.50 -1.79
C PRO A 11 -17.40 5.93 -2.58
N ILE A 12 -16.80 4.99 -3.32
CA ILE A 12 -15.65 5.24 -4.22
C ILE A 12 -16.06 5.43 -5.69
N GLY A 13 -17.36 5.49 -5.96
CA GLY A 13 -17.88 5.68 -7.32
C GLY A 13 -19.34 5.27 -7.50
N ASN A 14 -19.87 4.40 -6.63
CA ASN A 14 -21.25 3.96 -6.64
C ASN A 14 -21.93 4.25 -5.31
N LEU A 15 -22.99 5.04 -5.32
CA LEU A 15 -23.71 5.44 -4.09
C LEU A 15 -24.32 4.26 -3.33
N GLU A 16 -24.60 3.14 -4.00
CA GLU A 16 -25.14 1.94 -3.39
C GLU A 16 -24.13 1.20 -2.48
N ASP A 17 -22.85 1.51 -2.59
CA ASP A 17 -21.80 0.92 -1.77
C ASP A 17 -21.75 1.51 -0.34
N ILE A 18 -22.50 2.57 -0.05
CA ILE A 18 -22.59 3.12 1.29
C ILE A 18 -23.34 2.15 2.22
N THR A 19 -22.83 1.93 3.41
CA THR A 19 -23.48 1.01 4.34
C THR A 19 -24.65 1.67 5.09
N LEU A 20 -25.67 0.89 5.42
CA LEU A 20 -26.81 1.35 6.25
C LEU A 20 -26.34 1.91 7.59
N ARG A 21 -25.27 1.35 8.16
CA ARG A 21 -24.70 1.81 9.42
C ARG A 21 -24.06 3.17 9.28
N VAL A 22 -23.34 3.44 8.19
CA VAL A 22 -22.77 4.77 7.89
C VAL A 22 -23.88 5.79 7.73
N LEU A 23 -24.92 5.50 6.94
CA LEU A 23 -26.05 6.40 6.73
C LEU A 23 -26.73 6.77 8.06
N ARG A 24 -26.97 5.78 8.93
CA ARG A 24 -27.54 6.02 10.25
C ARG A 24 -26.62 6.90 11.10
N THR A 25 -25.32 6.57 11.19
CA THR A 25 -24.36 7.32 11.98
C THR A 25 -24.26 8.77 11.52
N LEU A 26 -24.19 9.03 10.20
CA LEU A 26 -24.15 10.40 9.67
C LEU A 26 -25.39 11.23 9.99
N LYS A 27 -26.55 10.60 10.23
CA LYS A 27 -27.80 11.27 10.66
C LYS A 27 -27.84 11.52 12.16
N GLU A 28 -27.14 10.71 12.96
CA GLU A 28 -27.21 10.73 14.43
C GLU A 28 -26.11 11.55 15.10
N VAL A 29 -24.95 11.76 14.44
CA VAL A 29 -23.85 12.55 15.01
C VAL A 29 -24.16 14.05 15.06
N ASP A 30 -23.46 14.77 15.94
CA ASP A 30 -23.63 16.20 16.12
C ASP A 30 -22.95 17.04 15.04
N LEU A 31 -21.86 16.50 14.44
CA LEU A 31 -21.06 17.16 13.43
C LEU A 31 -20.42 16.18 12.48
N ILE A 32 -20.36 16.53 11.21
CA ILE A 32 -19.57 15.82 10.18
C ILE A 32 -18.34 16.64 9.84
N ALA A 33 -17.14 16.05 10.00
CA ALA A 33 -15.88 16.57 9.47
C ALA A 33 -15.63 15.95 8.10
N ALA A 34 -15.44 16.77 7.06
CA ALA A 34 -15.32 16.33 5.68
C ALA A 34 -14.07 16.92 5.01
N GLU A 35 -13.40 16.14 4.16
CA GLU A 35 -12.22 16.58 3.43
C GLU A 35 -12.53 17.75 2.48
N ASP A 36 -13.47 17.54 1.55
CA ASP A 36 -14.05 18.63 0.73
C ASP A 36 -15.56 18.71 0.95
N THR A 37 -15.97 19.80 1.64
CA THR A 37 -17.37 20.04 1.96
C THR A 37 -18.25 20.24 0.71
N ARG A 38 -17.68 20.70 -0.41
CA ARG A 38 -18.39 20.91 -1.69
C ARG A 38 -18.75 19.59 -2.37
N ASN A 39 -17.92 18.57 -2.20
CA ASN A 39 -18.19 17.21 -2.69
C ASN A 39 -19.11 16.47 -1.74
N SER A 40 -18.80 16.51 -0.46
CA SER A 40 -19.55 15.81 0.59
C SER A 40 -21.01 16.28 0.69
N ILE A 41 -21.32 17.55 0.45
CA ILE A 41 -22.71 18.05 0.49
C ILE A 41 -23.61 17.36 -0.55
N LYS A 42 -23.05 16.93 -1.69
CA LYS A 42 -23.82 16.20 -2.72
C LYS A 42 -24.24 14.82 -2.20
N LEU A 43 -23.33 14.14 -1.53
CA LEU A 43 -23.59 12.84 -0.89
C LEU A 43 -24.66 12.98 0.21
N LEU A 44 -24.46 13.95 1.12
CA LEU A 44 -25.39 14.17 2.24
C LEU A 44 -26.79 14.54 1.75
N ASN A 45 -26.90 15.39 0.74
CA ASN A 45 -28.19 15.75 0.14
C ASN A 45 -28.87 14.57 -0.53
N HIS A 46 -28.12 13.69 -1.20
CA HIS A 46 -28.69 12.49 -1.85
C HIS A 46 -29.38 11.56 -0.84
N PHE A 47 -28.80 11.44 0.36
CA PHE A 47 -29.35 10.58 1.43
C PHE A 47 -30.19 11.33 2.46
N ASP A 48 -30.54 12.59 2.18
CA ASP A 48 -31.31 13.45 3.08
C ASP A 48 -30.72 13.54 4.50
N ILE A 49 -29.40 13.76 4.58
CA ILE A 49 -28.65 13.97 5.82
C ILE A 49 -28.51 15.46 6.04
N LYS A 50 -29.02 15.97 7.18
CA LYS A 50 -29.04 17.42 7.54
C LYS A 50 -28.03 17.78 8.61
N THR A 51 -27.20 16.83 9.05
CA THR A 51 -26.18 17.03 10.08
C THR A 51 -25.22 18.16 9.67
N PRO A 52 -24.89 19.10 10.56
CA PRO A 52 -23.94 20.15 10.30
C PRO A 52 -22.60 19.60 9.85
N MET A 53 -21.92 20.32 8.92
CA MET A 53 -20.65 19.88 8.36
C MET A 53 -19.57 20.96 8.52
N THR A 54 -18.33 20.52 8.71
CA THR A 54 -17.13 21.36 8.75
C THR A 54 -16.00 20.75 7.92
N SER A 55 -15.06 21.57 7.44
CA SER A 55 -13.91 21.05 6.68
C SER A 55 -12.84 20.47 7.62
N TYR A 56 -12.22 19.37 7.19
CA TYR A 56 -11.02 18.77 7.79
C TYR A 56 -10.17 18.17 6.68
N HIS A 57 -9.09 18.84 6.29
CA HIS A 57 -8.25 18.47 5.15
C HIS A 57 -6.77 18.72 5.48
N GLU A 58 -5.86 18.26 4.62
CA GLU A 58 -4.41 18.30 4.79
C GLU A 58 -3.88 19.66 5.27
N TYR A 59 -4.40 20.76 4.71
CA TYR A 59 -3.91 22.11 5.02
C TYR A 59 -4.41 22.71 6.35
N ASN A 60 -5.43 22.10 7.00
CA ASN A 60 -5.96 22.59 8.28
C ASN A 60 -6.00 21.51 9.37
N LYS A 61 -5.49 20.31 9.11
CA LYS A 61 -5.66 19.12 9.92
C LYS A 61 -5.26 19.32 11.39
N ILE A 62 -4.16 19.98 11.68
CA ILE A 62 -3.67 20.16 13.05
C ILE A 62 -4.58 21.09 13.86
N ASP A 63 -4.79 22.32 13.39
CA ASP A 63 -5.60 23.31 14.12
C ASP A 63 -7.04 22.84 14.26
N LYS A 64 -7.56 22.22 13.20
CA LYS A 64 -8.92 21.72 13.18
C LYS A 64 -9.11 20.50 14.07
N ALA A 65 -8.11 19.61 14.18
CA ALA A 65 -8.15 18.46 15.09
C ALA A 65 -8.34 18.92 16.55
N TYR A 66 -7.61 19.93 17.02
CA TYR A 66 -7.80 20.46 18.37
C TYR A 66 -9.24 20.96 18.61
N VAL A 67 -9.82 21.63 17.62
CA VAL A 67 -11.21 22.09 17.71
C VAL A 67 -12.20 20.92 17.78
N LEU A 68 -11.99 19.89 16.97
CA LEU A 68 -12.85 18.70 16.96
C LEU A 68 -12.71 17.91 18.28
N ILE A 69 -11.49 17.77 18.79
CA ILE A 69 -11.21 17.11 20.06
C ILE A 69 -11.89 17.83 21.22
N SER A 70 -11.80 19.18 21.29
CA SER A 70 -12.52 19.97 22.31
C SER A 70 -14.01 19.70 22.29
N LYS A 71 -14.63 19.69 21.11
CA LYS A 71 -16.05 19.37 20.94
C LYS A 71 -16.42 17.96 21.42
N MET A 72 -15.55 16.98 21.12
CA MET A 72 -15.77 15.61 21.60
C MET A 72 -15.59 15.50 23.12
N GLN A 73 -14.65 16.25 23.72
CA GLN A 73 -14.52 16.33 25.17
C GLN A 73 -15.76 16.95 25.84
N GLU A 74 -16.44 17.86 25.14
CA GLU A 74 -17.74 18.44 25.56
C GLU A 74 -18.94 17.49 25.35
N GLY A 75 -18.71 16.30 24.80
CA GLY A 75 -19.73 15.25 24.64
C GLY A 75 -20.31 15.13 23.23
N GLN A 76 -19.83 15.91 22.25
CA GLN A 76 -20.33 15.79 20.86
C GLN A 76 -19.75 14.57 20.16
N ASN A 77 -20.60 13.84 19.44
CA ASN A 77 -20.22 12.78 18.53
C ASN A 77 -19.86 13.36 17.17
N ILE A 78 -18.74 12.97 16.61
CA ILE A 78 -18.26 13.48 15.31
C ILE A 78 -18.04 12.35 14.34
N ALA A 79 -18.55 12.48 13.12
CA ALA A 79 -18.20 11.61 12.00
C ALA A 79 -17.13 12.27 11.13
N LEU A 80 -16.08 11.53 10.81
CA LEU A 80 -15.12 11.90 9.78
C LEU A 80 -15.44 11.17 8.48
N ILE A 81 -15.52 11.89 7.38
CA ILE A 81 -15.65 11.37 6.03
C ILE A 81 -14.58 11.98 5.12
N THR A 82 -14.17 11.22 4.11
CA THR A 82 -13.27 11.66 3.04
C THR A 82 -14.04 11.82 1.73
N ASP A 83 -13.41 12.32 0.69
CA ASP A 83 -14.02 12.48 -0.62
C ASP A 83 -14.46 11.12 -1.20
N ALA A 84 -13.67 10.06 -0.96
CA ALA A 84 -13.99 8.71 -1.39
C ALA A 84 -13.30 7.64 -0.53
N GLY A 85 -14.03 6.63 -0.11
CA GLY A 85 -13.50 5.47 0.58
C GLY A 85 -13.45 5.59 2.10
N THR A 86 -12.57 4.83 2.70
CA THR A 86 -12.41 4.68 4.15
C THR A 86 -11.46 5.72 4.70
N PRO A 87 -11.88 6.59 5.64
CA PRO A 87 -11.02 7.59 6.27
C PRO A 87 -9.84 6.98 7.00
N GLY A 88 -8.67 7.65 6.94
CA GLY A 88 -7.40 7.16 7.51
C GLY A 88 -6.63 6.24 6.57
N ILE A 89 -7.06 6.13 5.30
CA ILE A 89 -6.34 5.38 4.26
C ILE A 89 -5.92 6.36 3.16
N SER A 90 -4.69 6.86 3.25
CA SER A 90 -4.14 7.86 2.32
C SER A 90 -4.83 9.24 2.40
N ASP A 91 -5.26 9.63 3.58
CA ASP A 91 -5.89 10.89 3.89
C ASP A 91 -5.57 11.33 5.34
N PRO A 92 -5.83 12.60 5.75
CA PRO A 92 -5.46 13.12 7.06
C PRO A 92 -6.26 12.53 8.25
N GLY A 93 -7.13 11.56 8.02
CA GLY A 93 -7.93 10.91 9.05
C GLY A 93 -7.09 10.14 10.08
N GLU A 94 -5.92 9.64 9.68
CA GLU A 94 -5.00 8.93 10.59
C GLU A 94 -4.53 9.83 11.74
N GLU A 95 -4.19 11.10 11.47
CA GLU A 95 -3.74 12.02 12.50
C GLU A 95 -4.85 12.38 13.49
N LEU A 96 -6.07 12.62 13.00
CA LEU A 96 -7.20 12.88 13.90
C LEU A 96 -7.47 11.68 14.81
N ALA A 97 -7.41 10.48 14.27
CA ALA A 97 -7.59 9.25 15.06
C ALA A 97 -6.49 9.12 16.13
N ALA A 98 -5.21 9.34 15.78
CA ALA A 98 -4.09 9.31 16.71
C ALA A 98 -4.26 10.33 17.84
N MET A 99 -4.57 11.59 17.50
CA MET A 99 -4.82 12.66 18.48
C MET A 99 -6.03 12.38 19.38
N CYS A 100 -7.08 11.71 18.87
CA CYS A 100 -8.21 11.26 19.67
C CYS A 100 -7.79 10.22 20.71
N TYR A 101 -6.96 9.23 20.34
CA TYR A 101 -6.43 8.26 21.30
C TYR A 101 -5.59 8.92 22.40
N GLU A 102 -4.73 9.87 22.04
CA GLU A 102 -3.95 10.65 23.03
C GLU A 102 -4.84 11.46 23.99
N ALA A 103 -5.98 11.96 23.48
CA ALA A 103 -6.95 12.70 24.29
C ALA A 103 -7.96 11.81 25.06
N GLY A 104 -7.84 10.48 24.99
CA GLY A 104 -8.73 9.53 25.63
C GLY A 104 -10.15 9.49 25.03
N ILE A 105 -10.30 9.87 23.76
CA ILE A 105 -11.55 9.85 23.02
C ILE A 105 -11.69 8.51 22.31
N GLU A 106 -12.87 7.90 22.42
CA GLU A 106 -13.17 6.64 21.74
C GLU A 106 -13.28 6.86 20.22
N VAL A 107 -12.58 6.02 19.44
CA VAL A 107 -12.63 6.01 17.97
C VAL A 107 -13.24 4.71 17.48
N THR A 108 -14.14 4.79 16.52
CA THR A 108 -14.74 3.62 15.85
C THR A 108 -14.65 3.80 14.33
N SER A 109 -14.12 2.82 13.64
CA SER A 109 -14.16 2.77 12.16
C SER A 109 -15.36 1.93 11.71
N LEU A 110 -16.16 2.48 10.81
CA LEU A 110 -17.28 1.80 10.19
C LEU A 110 -16.81 1.16 8.88
N PRO A 111 -16.89 -0.18 8.74
CA PRO A 111 -16.52 -0.87 7.51
C PRO A 111 -17.25 -0.31 6.29
N GLY A 112 -16.57 -0.25 5.16
CA GLY A 112 -17.15 0.23 3.90
C GLY A 112 -16.18 0.15 2.74
N PRO A 113 -16.45 0.87 1.64
CA PRO A 113 -15.64 0.83 0.44
C PRO A 113 -14.18 1.25 0.69
N ALA A 114 -13.25 0.50 0.06
CA ALA A 114 -11.83 0.81 0.03
C ALA A 114 -11.26 0.38 -1.33
N ALA A 115 -10.77 1.32 -2.12
CA ALA A 115 -10.32 1.07 -3.48
C ALA A 115 -9.16 0.05 -3.54
N CYS A 116 -8.21 0.10 -2.59
CA CYS A 116 -7.10 -0.84 -2.50
C CYS A 116 -7.57 -2.29 -2.29
N ILE A 117 -8.55 -2.52 -1.44
CA ILE A 117 -9.09 -3.87 -1.17
C ILE A 117 -9.94 -4.36 -2.35
N THR A 118 -10.77 -3.48 -2.93
CA THR A 118 -11.57 -3.80 -4.12
C THR A 118 -10.66 -4.19 -5.29
N ALA A 119 -9.62 -3.41 -5.56
CA ALA A 119 -8.63 -3.73 -6.59
C ALA A 119 -7.89 -5.04 -6.32
N LEU A 120 -7.45 -5.26 -5.07
CA LEU A 120 -6.76 -6.49 -4.68
C LEU A 120 -7.61 -7.73 -4.95
N THR A 121 -8.90 -7.70 -4.61
CA THR A 121 -9.82 -8.82 -4.85
C THR A 121 -10.10 -9.07 -6.33
N LEU A 122 -10.06 -8.03 -7.16
CA LEU A 122 -10.21 -8.13 -8.63
C LEU A 122 -8.93 -8.56 -9.33
N SER A 123 -7.77 -8.41 -8.69
CA SER A 123 -6.47 -8.57 -9.35
C SER A 123 -6.12 -10.00 -9.76
N GLY A 124 -6.69 -11.01 -9.10
CA GLY A 124 -6.27 -12.40 -9.27
C GLY A 124 -4.85 -12.72 -8.74
N LEU A 125 -4.18 -11.76 -8.12
CA LEU A 125 -2.87 -11.90 -7.48
C LEU A 125 -3.01 -12.40 -6.03
N PRO A 126 -1.93 -12.92 -5.39
CA PRO A 126 -1.99 -13.40 -4.02
C PRO A 126 -2.47 -12.33 -3.02
N THR A 127 -3.55 -12.62 -2.28
CA THR A 127 -4.18 -11.67 -1.36
C THR A 127 -3.80 -11.86 0.10
N ARG A 128 -3.17 -12.98 0.46
CA ARG A 128 -2.85 -13.31 1.86
C ARG A 128 -1.89 -12.31 2.51
N ARG A 129 -0.95 -11.81 1.75
CA ARG A 129 0.04 -10.81 2.19
C ARG A 129 0.18 -9.77 1.09
N PHE A 130 -0.04 -8.52 1.43
CA PHE A 130 0.13 -7.39 0.52
C PHE A 130 0.75 -6.20 1.25
N ALA A 131 1.31 -5.28 0.49
CA ALA A 131 1.81 -3.98 0.91
C ALA A 131 1.00 -2.91 0.18
N PHE A 132 0.52 -1.91 0.91
CA PHE A 132 -0.18 -0.76 0.37
C PHE A 132 0.70 0.48 0.54
N GLU A 133 1.09 1.07 -0.57
CA GLU A 133 2.02 2.21 -0.64
C GLU A 133 1.32 3.53 -1.01
N ALA A 134 -0.02 3.51 -1.15
CA ALA A 134 -0.80 4.66 -1.58
C ALA A 134 -0.25 5.31 -2.87
N PHE A 135 -0.09 6.64 -2.89
CA PHE A 135 0.54 7.37 -4.00
C PHE A 135 2.03 7.49 -3.78
N LEU A 136 2.82 7.13 -4.79
CA LEU A 136 4.26 7.39 -4.73
C LEU A 136 4.53 8.91 -4.62
N PRO A 137 5.46 9.33 -3.76
CA PRO A 137 5.77 10.75 -3.53
C PRO A 137 6.07 11.53 -4.81
N ALA A 138 5.78 12.83 -4.78
CA ALA A 138 6.16 13.73 -5.86
C ALA A 138 7.65 14.09 -5.80
N ASP A 139 8.25 14.11 -4.60
CA ASP A 139 9.69 14.32 -4.43
C ASP A 139 10.47 13.15 -5.05
N LYS A 140 11.45 13.50 -5.90
CA LYS A 140 12.21 12.50 -6.66
C LYS A 140 13.10 11.61 -5.80
N LYS A 141 13.63 12.14 -4.69
CA LYS A 141 14.56 11.37 -3.83
C LYS A 141 13.79 10.36 -2.99
N GLU A 142 12.72 10.82 -2.37
CA GLU A 142 11.83 9.98 -1.58
C GLU A 142 11.18 8.89 -2.45
N ARG A 143 10.68 9.28 -3.64
CA ARG A 143 10.11 8.35 -4.61
C ARG A 143 11.10 7.26 -5.03
N LYS A 144 12.36 7.63 -5.30
CA LYS A 144 13.41 6.67 -5.65
C LYS A 144 13.71 5.72 -4.49
N LEU A 145 13.74 6.23 -3.26
CA LEU A 145 13.95 5.41 -2.06
C LEU A 145 12.87 4.34 -1.94
N ILE A 146 11.60 4.73 -2.01
CA ILE A 146 10.48 3.79 -1.93
C ILE A 146 10.52 2.75 -3.07
N LEU A 147 10.82 3.18 -4.30
CA LEU A 147 10.95 2.24 -5.43
C LEU A 147 12.06 1.21 -5.20
N GLU A 148 13.22 1.61 -4.65
CA GLU A 148 14.29 0.68 -4.31
C GLU A 148 13.90 -0.28 -3.18
N GLU A 149 13.13 0.17 -2.17
CA GLU A 149 12.57 -0.69 -1.13
C GLU A 149 11.63 -1.74 -1.72
N LEU A 150 10.78 -1.34 -2.67
CA LEU A 150 9.83 -2.23 -3.35
C LEU A 150 10.50 -3.26 -4.27
N LYS A 151 11.75 -3.04 -4.67
CA LYS A 151 12.50 -3.94 -5.56
C LYS A 151 12.50 -5.39 -5.07
N ASN A 152 12.67 -5.57 -3.77
CA ASN A 152 12.73 -6.90 -3.13
C ASN A 152 11.43 -7.29 -2.42
N GLU A 153 10.36 -6.51 -2.58
CA GLU A 153 9.08 -6.83 -1.94
C GLU A 153 8.48 -8.12 -2.54
N THR A 154 8.22 -9.08 -1.66
CA THR A 154 7.65 -10.40 -2.02
C THR A 154 6.14 -10.49 -1.87
N ARG A 155 5.52 -9.50 -1.22
CA ARG A 155 4.07 -9.39 -1.09
C ARG A 155 3.49 -8.73 -2.34
N THR A 156 2.20 -8.92 -2.60
CA THR A 156 1.48 -8.14 -3.61
C THR A 156 1.52 -6.67 -3.24
N ILE A 157 1.91 -5.80 -4.17
CA ILE A 157 2.06 -4.36 -3.97
C ILE A 157 0.81 -3.67 -4.52
N ILE A 158 0.26 -2.70 -3.77
CA ILE A 158 -0.88 -1.90 -4.21
C ILE A 158 -0.47 -0.43 -4.19
N LEU A 159 -0.64 0.23 -5.34
CA LEU A 159 -0.38 1.66 -5.51
C LEU A 159 -1.65 2.36 -6.02
N TYR A 160 -1.88 3.58 -5.56
CA TYR A 160 -2.77 4.53 -6.21
C TYR A 160 -1.98 5.37 -7.22
N GLU A 161 -2.59 5.70 -8.35
CA GLU A 161 -1.94 6.58 -9.30
C GLU A 161 -2.95 7.43 -10.07
N ALA A 162 -2.56 8.67 -10.32
CA ALA A 162 -3.32 9.58 -11.15
C ALA A 162 -3.07 9.29 -12.65
N PRO A 163 -4.08 9.42 -13.52
CA PRO A 163 -3.94 9.06 -14.93
C PRO A 163 -2.82 9.83 -15.64
N HIS A 164 -2.61 11.10 -15.30
CA HIS A 164 -1.56 11.91 -15.91
C HIS A 164 -0.12 11.53 -15.51
N ARG A 165 0.05 10.73 -14.45
CA ARG A 165 1.35 10.23 -13.97
C ARG A 165 1.57 8.76 -14.33
N LEU A 166 0.52 8.04 -14.74
CA LEU A 166 0.50 6.59 -14.87
C LEU A 166 1.65 6.04 -15.75
N VAL A 167 1.83 6.57 -16.96
CA VAL A 167 2.85 6.07 -17.90
C VAL A 167 4.24 6.20 -17.30
N ARG A 168 4.57 7.37 -16.78
CA ARG A 168 5.85 7.61 -16.12
C ARG A 168 6.06 6.65 -14.94
N THR A 169 5.03 6.43 -14.13
CA THR A 169 5.11 5.51 -12.99
C THR A 169 5.35 4.08 -13.45
N LEU A 170 4.70 3.63 -14.52
CA LEU A 170 4.94 2.30 -15.10
C LEU A 170 6.39 2.14 -15.61
N GLU A 171 6.96 3.17 -16.24
CA GLU A 171 8.36 3.16 -16.70
C GLU A 171 9.33 3.04 -15.52
N GLU A 172 9.12 3.83 -14.46
CA GLU A 172 9.94 3.77 -13.24
C GLU A 172 9.80 2.40 -12.52
N LEU A 173 8.59 1.85 -12.47
CA LEU A 173 8.34 0.50 -11.93
C LEU A 173 9.04 -0.57 -12.76
N LYS A 174 8.98 -0.50 -14.10
CA LYS A 174 9.68 -1.44 -14.99
C LYS A 174 11.19 -1.40 -14.77
N GLU A 175 11.77 -0.21 -14.66
CA GLU A 175 13.21 -0.03 -14.43
C GLU A 175 13.64 -0.64 -13.08
N THR A 176 12.82 -0.47 -12.04
CA THR A 176 13.20 -0.87 -10.67
C THR A 176 12.79 -2.30 -10.34
N LEU A 177 11.56 -2.68 -10.66
CA LEU A 177 10.98 -3.98 -10.30
C LEU A 177 11.15 -5.05 -11.39
N GLY A 178 11.46 -4.64 -12.62
CA GLY A 178 11.42 -5.52 -13.80
C GLY A 178 9.99 -5.68 -14.35
N ASN A 179 9.82 -6.62 -15.28
CA ASN A 179 8.53 -6.87 -15.91
C ASN A 179 7.68 -7.85 -15.09
N ARG A 180 7.02 -7.35 -14.05
CA ARG A 180 6.12 -8.15 -13.21
C ARG A 180 4.71 -8.22 -13.76
N ARG A 181 3.99 -9.29 -13.43
CA ARG A 181 2.55 -9.35 -13.63
C ARG A 181 1.87 -8.29 -12.78
N MET A 182 0.82 -7.70 -13.33
CA MET A 182 0.04 -6.69 -12.62
C MET A 182 -1.42 -6.67 -13.10
N THR A 183 -2.25 -6.05 -12.31
CA THR A 183 -3.60 -5.67 -12.71
C THR A 183 -3.75 -4.16 -12.54
N LEU A 184 -4.13 -3.48 -13.61
CA LEU A 184 -4.56 -2.09 -13.54
C LEU A 184 -6.07 -2.07 -13.37
N CYS A 185 -6.55 -1.64 -12.20
CA CYS A 185 -7.97 -1.35 -11.97
C CYS A 185 -8.24 0.13 -12.21
N ARG A 186 -9.27 0.43 -12.98
CA ARG A 186 -9.67 1.81 -13.29
C ARG A 186 -11.16 2.00 -13.04
N GLU A 187 -11.51 3.21 -12.54
CA GLU A 187 -12.89 3.62 -12.36
C GLU A 187 -13.71 2.59 -11.56
N LEU A 188 -13.11 2.03 -10.49
CA LEU A 188 -13.74 1.02 -9.65
C LEU A 188 -15.14 1.45 -9.20
N THR A 189 -16.08 0.51 -9.25
CA THR A 189 -17.50 0.68 -8.92
C THR A 189 -18.30 1.62 -9.87
N LYS A 190 -17.64 2.34 -10.76
CA LYS A 190 -18.27 3.26 -11.72
C LYS A 190 -18.70 2.52 -13.00
N ARG A 191 -19.48 3.20 -13.84
CA ARG A 191 -20.01 2.65 -15.12
C ARG A 191 -18.91 2.12 -16.06
N HIS A 192 -17.70 2.68 -16.00
CA HIS A 192 -16.59 2.33 -16.87
C HIS A 192 -15.48 1.59 -16.12
N GLU A 193 -15.87 0.85 -15.09
CA GLU A 193 -14.94 -0.02 -14.36
C GLU A 193 -14.22 -0.98 -15.30
N THR A 194 -12.90 -1.05 -15.16
CA THR A 194 -12.08 -1.99 -15.92
C THR A 194 -10.98 -2.56 -15.04
N ALA A 195 -10.65 -3.84 -15.25
CA ALA A 195 -9.50 -4.52 -14.65
C ALA A 195 -8.67 -5.16 -15.77
N PHE A 196 -7.48 -4.62 -16.02
CA PHE A 196 -6.54 -5.12 -17.02
C PHE A 196 -5.52 -6.04 -16.36
N HIS A 197 -5.68 -7.34 -16.57
CA HIS A 197 -4.68 -8.35 -16.14
C HIS A 197 -3.59 -8.44 -17.21
N THR A 198 -2.37 -8.04 -16.87
CA THR A 198 -1.31 -7.80 -17.84
C THR A 198 0.07 -7.85 -17.16
N THR A 199 1.10 -7.40 -17.83
CA THR A 199 2.42 -7.10 -17.29
C THR A 199 2.71 -5.60 -17.36
N ILE A 200 3.72 -5.15 -16.61
CA ILE A 200 4.12 -3.72 -16.63
C ILE A 200 4.48 -3.29 -18.06
N GLU A 201 5.22 -4.14 -18.79
CA GLU A 201 5.66 -3.84 -20.16
C GLU A 201 4.52 -3.76 -21.16
N GLU A 202 3.61 -4.73 -21.14
CA GLU A 202 2.43 -4.72 -22.01
C GLU A 202 1.57 -3.48 -21.78
N LEU A 203 1.45 -3.05 -20.51
CA LEU A 203 0.68 -1.87 -20.18
C LEU A 203 1.35 -0.57 -20.67
N ILE A 204 2.69 -0.50 -20.60
CA ILE A 204 3.45 0.61 -21.19
C ILE A 204 3.21 0.67 -22.71
N LEU A 205 3.26 -0.49 -23.40
CA LEU A 205 3.01 -0.56 -24.84
C LEU A 205 1.57 -0.14 -25.19
N TYR A 206 0.58 -0.57 -24.41
CA TYR A 206 -0.81 -0.16 -24.57
C TYR A 206 -0.97 1.37 -24.53
N TYR A 207 -0.33 2.03 -23.57
CA TYR A 207 -0.41 3.49 -23.41
C TYR A 207 0.47 4.30 -24.39
N GLN A 208 1.20 3.66 -25.29
CA GLN A 208 1.81 4.37 -26.42
C GLN A 208 0.76 4.87 -27.44
N THR A 209 -0.38 4.18 -27.53
CA THR A 209 -1.48 4.53 -28.47
C THR A 209 -2.70 5.06 -27.76
N GLU A 210 -2.94 4.66 -26.52
CA GLU A 210 -4.10 5.03 -25.72
C GLU A 210 -3.75 6.10 -24.68
N LYS A 211 -4.74 6.86 -24.23
CA LYS A 211 -4.54 7.84 -23.15
C LYS A 211 -5.02 7.28 -21.81
N PRO A 212 -4.23 7.40 -20.74
CA PRO A 212 -4.70 7.08 -19.41
C PRO A 212 -5.88 7.98 -19.01
N LEU A 213 -6.96 7.38 -18.53
CA LEU A 213 -8.17 8.07 -18.07
C LEU A 213 -8.67 7.44 -16.79
N GLY A 214 -9.30 8.26 -15.94
CA GLY A 214 -9.93 7.82 -14.71
C GLY A 214 -8.93 7.55 -13.58
N GLU A 215 -9.45 7.27 -12.40
CA GLU A 215 -8.68 6.91 -11.21
C GLU A 215 -8.12 5.49 -11.35
N CYS A 216 -6.85 5.32 -11.01
CA CYS A 216 -6.11 4.09 -11.21
C CYS A 216 -5.64 3.48 -9.89
N VAL A 217 -5.81 2.16 -9.76
CA VAL A 217 -5.17 1.34 -8.74
C VAL A 217 -4.33 0.28 -9.45
N LEU A 218 -3.03 0.27 -9.15
CA LEU A 218 -2.10 -0.73 -9.64
C LEU A 218 -1.94 -1.81 -8.58
N VAL A 219 -2.20 -3.05 -8.95
CA VAL A 219 -1.93 -4.21 -8.11
C VAL A 219 -0.83 -5.01 -8.80
N ILE A 220 0.34 -5.12 -8.17
CA ILE A 220 1.56 -5.65 -8.80
C ILE A 220 2.01 -6.89 -8.03
N GLU A 221 2.41 -7.93 -8.74
CA GLU A 221 2.94 -9.14 -8.15
C GLU A 221 4.24 -8.86 -7.40
N GLY A 222 4.37 -9.41 -6.20
CA GLY A 222 5.61 -9.37 -5.43
C GLY A 222 6.73 -10.16 -6.12
N ARG A 223 7.97 -9.90 -5.74
CA ARG A 223 9.12 -10.64 -6.25
C ARG A 223 9.01 -12.12 -5.86
N SER A 224 9.28 -13.01 -6.80
CA SER A 224 9.30 -14.45 -6.54
C SER A 224 10.46 -14.80 -5.58
N ARG A 225 10.15 -15.53 -4.53
CA ARG A 225 11.19 -16.04 -3.62
C ARG A 225 12.17 -16.98 -4.35
N GLN A 226 11.66 -17.75 -5.28
CA GLN A 226 12.49 -18.66 -6.07
C GLN A 226 13.50 -17.87 -6.93
N GLU A 227 13.07 -16.80 -7.62
CA GLU A 227 13.97 -15.94 -8.38
C GLU A 227 15.03 -15.28 -7.48
N MET A 228 14.64 -14.84 -6.27
CA MET A 228 15.59 -14.29 -5.30
C MET A 228 16.64 -15.32 -4.86
N GLU A 229 16.21 -16.55 -4.58
CA GLU A 229 17.11 -17.66 -4.23
C GLU A 229 18.03 -18.04 -5.39
N GLU A 230 17.51 -18.07 -6.62
CA GLU A 230 18.31 -18.35 -7.83
C GLU A 230 19.35 -17.24 -8.09
N GLU A 231 18.98 -15.97 -7.99
CA GLU A 231 19.92 -14.85 -8.12
C GLU A 231 20.98 -14.86 -7.00
N GLN A 232 20.57 -15.16 -5.78
CA GLN A 232 21.51 -15.27 -4.67
C GLN A 232 22.50 -16.40 -4.93
N LYS A 233 22.04 -17.57 -5.37
CA LYS A 233 22.92 -18.69 -5.77
C LYS A 233 23.87 -18.29 -6.91
N ALA A 234 23.34 -17.67 -7.96
CA ALA A 234 24.14 -17.20 -9.07
C ALA A 234 25.18 -16.14 -8.66
N SER A 235 24.89 -15.32 -7.66
CA SER A 235 25.86 -14.36 -7.12
C SER A 235 27.02 -15.04 -6.43
N TRP A 236 26.76 -16.14 -5.70
CA TRP A 236 27.77 -16.93 -5.02
C TRP A 236 28.62 -17.79 -5.99
N GLU A 237 28.09 -18.11 -7.19
CA GLU A 237 28.87 -18.82 -8.21
C GLU A 237 29.99 -17.99 -8.82
N LYS A 238 29.92 -16.64 -8.69
CA LYS A 238 30.95 -15.72 -9.20
C LYS A 238 32.23 -15.69 -8.38
N ILE A 239 32.20 -16.19 -7.17
CA ILE A 239 33.36 -16.29 -6.27
C ILE A 239 33.66 -17.77 -5.98
N THR A 240 34.89 -18.05 -5.59
CA THR A 240 35.30 -19.43 -5.23
C THR A 240 34.64 -19.88 -3.93
N ILE A 241 34.67 -21.18 -3.63
CA ILE A 241 34.15 -21.71 -2.37
C ILE A 241 35.02 -21.18 -1.20
N GLU A 242 36.31 -21.05 -1.39
CA GLU A 242 37.25 -20.50 -0.40
C GLU A 242 36.89 -19.06 -0.05
N GLU A 243 36.77 -18.20 -1.06
CA GLU A 243 36.39 -16.80 -0.85
C GLU A 243 35.06 -16.70 -0.11
N HIS A 244 34.10 -17.57 -0.45
CA HIS A 244 32.81 -17.62 0.25
C HIS A 244 32.95 -18.09 1.70
N MET A 245 33.84 -19.08 1.96
CA MET A 245 34.17 -19.51 3.31
C MET A 245 34.80 -18.37 4.14
N GLU A 246 35.76 -17.65 3.57
CA GLU A 246 36.43 -16.52 4.23
C GLU A 246 35.44 -15.43 4.63
N ILE A 247 34.42 -15.15 3.84
CA ILE A 247 33.38 -14.17 4.19
C ILE A 247 32.72 -14.54 5.53
N TYR A 248 32.34 -15.79 5.73
CA TYR A 248 31.71 -16.23 6.98
C TYR A 248 32.68 -16.38 8.14
N GLU A 249 33.92 -16.84 7.88
CA GLU A 249 34.96 -16.91 8.91
C GLU A 249 35.33 -15.52 9.41
N ASN A 250 35.41 -14.51 8.54
CA ASN A 250 35.63 -13.10 8.90
C ASN A 250 34.48 -12.48 9.70
N GLN A 251 33.26 -13.03 9.57
CA GLN A 251 32.11 -12.67 10.39
C GLN A 251 32.11 -13.34 11.79
N GLY A 252 33.14 -14.18 12.07
CA GLY A 252 33.30 -14.84 13.36
C GLY A 252 32.68 -16.24 13.45
N HIS A 253 32.21 -16.81 12.35
CA HIS A 253 31.70 -18.19 12.34
C HIS A 253 32.85 -19.19 12.32
N SER A 254 32.66 -20.34 13.00
CA SER A 254 33.61 -21.43 12.94
C SER A 254 33.64 -22.06 11.54
N ARG A 255 34.77 -22.62 11.14
CA ARG A 255 34.94 -23.31 9.85
C ARG A 255 33.83 -24.33 9.56
N LYS A 256 33.35 -25.04 10.61
CA LYS A 256 32.27 -26.03 10.50
C LYS A 256 30.91 -25.38 10.21
N GLU A 257 30.65 -24.21 10.76
CA GLU A 257 29.45 -23.39 10.52
C GLU A 257 29.51 -22.75 9.15
N SER A 258 30.66 -22.14 8.79
CA SER A 258 30.88 -21.55 7.47
C SER A 258 30.66 -22.56 6.34
N MET A 259 31.17 -23.79 6.46
CA MET A 259 30.89 -24.85 5.50
C MET A 259 29.39 -25.18 5.37
N LYS A 260 28.62 -25.11 6.45
CA LYS A 260 27.19 -25.36 6.43
C LYS A 260 26.45 -24.20 5.74
N MET A 261 26.89 -22.97 5.98
CA MET A 261 26.30 -21.76 5.37
C MET A 261 26.59 -21.73 3.87
N VAL A 262 27.85 -21.91 3.47
CA VAL A 262 28.27 -21.99 2.06
C VAL A 262 27.52 -23.10 1.31
N ALA A 263 27.36 -24.29 1.92
CA ALA A 263 26.60 -25.39 1.33
C ALA A 263 25.14 -25.02 1.11
N ASN A 264 24.51 -24.35 2.07
CA ASN A 264 23.13 -23.88 2.00
C ASN A 264 22.94 -22.85 0.89
N ASP A 265 23.80 -21.82 0.85
CA ASP A 265 23.71 -20.70 -0.08
C ASP A 265 23.92 -21.13 -1.55
N ARG A 266 24.79 -22.12 -1.77
CA ARG A 266 25.08 -22.67 -3.10
C ARG A 266 24.15 -23.83 -3.50
N GLY A 267 23.27 -24.29 -2.58
CA GLY A 267 22.43 -25.47 -2.81
C GLY A 267 23.23 -26.77 -2.94
N MET A 268 24.39 -26.85 -2.29
CA MET A 268 25.29 -28.02 -2.27
C MET A 268 25.13 -28.77 -0.95
N THR A 269 25.68 -30.00 -0.89
CA THR A 269 25.83 -30.67 0.41
C THR A 269 27.10 -30.20 1.13
N LYS A 270 27.08 -30.23 2.47
CA LYS A 270 28.28 -29.92 3.25
C LYS A 270 29.46 -30.82 2.87
N ARG A 271 29.17 -32.05 2.42
CA ARG A 271 30.20 -33.02 1.98
C ARG A 271 30.86 -32.52 0.69
N ASP A 272 30.12 -31.97 -0.24
CA ASP A 272 30.66 -31.44 -1.51
C ASP A 272 31.59 -30.26 -1.25
N VAL A 273 31.18 -29.33 -0.36
CA VAL A 273 32.05 -28.21 0.07
C VAL A 273 33.34 -28.72 0.71
N TYR A 274 33.25 -29.72 1.58
CA TYR A 274 34.39 -30.30 2.24
C TYR A 274 35.34 -31.00 1.25
N GLN A 275 34.83 -31.79 0.30
CA GLN A 275 35.64 -32.44 -0.75
C GLN A 275 36.34 -31.42 -1.64
N TYR A 276 35.64 -30.33 -2.01
CA TYR A 276 36.25 -29.27 -2.82
C TYR A 276 37.47 -28.65 -2.08
N LEU A 277 37.33 -28.33 -0.80
CA LEU A 277 38.38 -27.72 -0.01
C LEU A 277 39.60 -28.65 0.21
N ILE A 278 39.40 -29.98 0.28
CA ILE A 278 40.50 -30.95 0.44
C ILE A 278 41.24 -31.14 -0.90
N ASN A 279 40.53 -31.36 -2.00
CA ASN A 279 41.15 -31.64 -3.30
C ASN A 279 42.10 -30.50 -3.73
N LYS A 280 41.81 -29.28 -3.30
CA LYS A 280 42.65 -28.11 -3.63
C LYS A 280 43.82 -27.89 -2.67
N THR A 281 43.83 -28.54 -1.52
CA THR A 281 44.95 -28.48 -0.57
C THR A 281 46.06 -29.47 -0.96
N GLU A 282 45.74 -30.41 -1.90
CA GLU A 282 46.66 -31.45 -2.40
C GLU A 282 47.30 -31.03 -3.75
N GLU A 283 46.92 -29.92 -4.38
CA GLU A 283 47.56 -29.25 -5.51
C GLU A 283 48.50 -28.10 -5.03
#